data_2af21d156b591a358b5ad30a88cd2485
#
_entry.id   2af21d156b591a358b5ad30a88cd2485
#
_cell.length_a   1.000
_cell.length_b   1.000
_cell.length_c   1.000
_cell.angle_alpha   90.00
_cell.angle_beta   90.00
_cell.angle_gamma   90.00
#
_symmetry.space_group_name_H-M   'P 1'
#
loop_
_entity.id
_entity.type
_entity.pdbx_description
1 polymer ?
#
loop_
_entity_poly.entity_id
_entity_poly.type
_entity_poly.pdbx_seq_one_letter_code
_entity_poly.pdbx_strand_id
1 'polypeptide(L)'
;MTSRDVSATLRKVSALRALCLRLPHVPTPAEQERLRRFEALDAAPRAATGADIEALAAGWRRWWLSGRSDLLLAMARKLPAALEERDLRLAGYLQASRMRESREHS
;
A
#
# COMPACT_ATOMS: atom_id res chain seq x y z
N MET A 1 -17.98 33.71 -18.42
CA MET A 1 -16.76 32.92 -18.51
C MET A 1 -16.63 32.36 -19.91
N THR A 2 -15.48 32.53 -20.52
CA THR A 2 -15.17 31.93 -21.80
C THR A 2 -14.61 30.51 -21.57
N SER A 3 -14.75 29.62 -22.59
CA SER A 3 -14.18 28.27 -22.51
C SER A 3 -12.66 28.28 -22.33
N ARG A 4 -12.02 29.38 -22.74
CA ARG A 4 -10.57 29.59 -22.58
C ARG A 4 -10.16 29.70 -21.10
N ASP A 5 -10.96 30.39 -20.27
CA ASP A 5 -10.68 30.53 -18.83
C ASP A 5 -10.86 29.21 -18.10
N VAL A 6 -11.85 28.42 -18.48
CA VAL A 6 -12.09 27.09 -17.93
C VAL A 6 -10.90 26.16 -18.23
N SER A 7 -10.40 26.20 -19.48
CA SER A 7 -9.24 25.38 -19.87
C SER A 7 -7.97 25.76 -19.08
N ALA A 8 -7.73 27.06 -18.87
CA ALA A 8 -6.60 27.55 -18.09
C ALA A 8 -6.70 27.09 -16.63
N THR A 9 -7.89 27.14 -16.02
CA THR A 9 -8.14 26.68 -14.67
C THR A 9 -7.90 25.17 -14.53
N LEU A 10 -8.39 24.38 -15.48
CA LEU A 10 -8.19 22.93 -15.50
C LEU A 10 -6.71 22.55 -15.62
N ARG A 11 -5.94 23.28 -16.44
CA ARG A 11 -4.50 23.05 -16.57
C ARG A 11 -3.77 23.33 -15.26
N LYS A 12 -4.12 24.41 -14.55
CA LYS A 12 -3.53 24.74 -13.25
C LYS A 12 -3.83 23.67 -12.20
N VAL A 13 -5.07 23.18 -12.16
CA VAL A 13 -5.46 22.11 -11.25
C VAL A 13 -4.69 20.82 -11.56
N SER A 14 -4.55 20.46 -12.84
CA SER A 14 -3.79 19.27 -13.25
C SER A 14 -2.31 19.40 -12.90
N ALA A 15 -1.71 20.58 -13.07
CA ALA A 15 -0.32 20.84 -12.71
C ALA A 15 -0.09 20.73 -11.21
N LEU A 16 -0.99 21.27 -10.37
CA LEU A 16 -0.94 21.14 -8.92
C LEU A 16 -1.07 19.69 -8.48
N ARG A 17 -1.98 18.95 -9.07
CA ARG A 17 -2.17 17.54 -8.79
C ARG A 17 -0.90 16.72 -9.10
N ALA A 18 -0.30 16.97 -10.25
CA ALA A 18 0.96 16.31 -10.64
C ALA A 18 2.10 16.67 -9.68
N LEU A 19 2.18 17.93 -9.26
CA LEU A 19 3.17 18.39 -8.29
C LEU A 19 2.98 17.72 -6.93
N CYS A 20 1.75 17.64 -6.43
CA CYS A 20 1.43 16.96 -5.17
C CYS A 20 1.80 15.48 -5.20
N LEU A 21 1.64 14.80 -6.35
CA LEU A 21 2.04 13.40 -6.50
C LEU A 21 3.55 13.22 -6.50
N ARG A 22 4.32 14.24 -6.86
CA ARG A 22 5.78 14.21 -6.89
C ARG A 22 6.41 14.60 -5.55
N LEU A 23 5.68 15.36 -4.72
CA LEU A 23 6.17 15.76 -3.41
C LEU A 23 6.16 14.56 -2.47
N PRO A 24 7.17 14.46 -1.57
CA PRO A 24 7.13 13.44 -0.54
C PRO A 24 5.86 13.58 0.27
N HIS A 25 5.11 12.52 0.39
CA HIS A 25 3.93 12.52 1.24
C HIS A 25 4.36 12.57 2.70
N VAL A 26 3.85 13.58 3.43
CA VAL A 26 4.08 13.67 4.87
C VAL A 26 2.96 12.87 5.55
N PRO A 27 3.27 11.72 6.16
CA PRO A 27 2.24 10.91 6.77
C PRO A 27 1.61 11.61 7.99
N THR A 28 0.30 11.41 8.16
CA THR A 28 -0.40 11.85 9.36
C THR A 28 0.10 11.07 10.58
N PRO A 29 -0.15 11.55 11.82
CA PRO A 29 0.19 10.77 13.01
C PRO A 29 -0.40 9.36 13.03
N ALA A 30 -1.64 9.20 12.53
CA ALA A 30 -2.27 7.88 12.44
C ALA A 30 -1.56 6.98 11.43
N GLU A 31 -1.16 7.51 10.29
CA GLU A 31 -0.40 6.76 9.28
C GLU A 31 0.99 6.39 9.81
N GLN A 32 1.66 7.30 10.51
CA GLN A 32 2.96 7.04 11.14
C GLN A 32 2.87 5.91 12.15
N GLU A 33 1.82 5.86 12.95
CA GLU A 33 1.60 4.81 13.92
C GLU A 33 1.38 3.46 13.26
N ARG A 34 0.59 3.42 12.19
CA ARG A 34 0.37 2.20 11.40
C ARG A 34 1.68 1.70 10.78
N LEU A 35 2.48 2.59 10.25
CA LEU A 35 3.77 2.21 9.65
C LEU A 35 4.76 1.72 10.69
N ARG A 36 4.82 2.32 11.88
CA ARG A 36 5.64 1.82 12.99
C ARG A 36 5.21 0.42 13.41
N ARG A 37 3.90 0.22 13.54
CA ARG A 37 3.37 -1.10 13.87
C ARG A 37 3.68 -2.10 12.78
N PHE A 38 3.60 -1.69 11.52
CA PHE A 38 3.96 -2.55 10.39
C PHE A 38 5.43 -2.94 10.43
N GLU A 39 6.33 -2.02 10.73
CA GLU A 39 7.76 -2.30 10.86
C GLU A 39 8.03 -3.32 11.97
N ALA A 40 7.35 -3.19 13.10
CA ALA A 40 7.44 -4.15 14.19
C ALA A 40 6.92 -5.53 13.75
N LEU A 41 5.86 -5.59 12.98
CA LEU A 41 5.31 -6.84 12.44
C LEU A 41 6.26 -7.47 11.41
N ASP A 42 6.94 -6.67 10.60
CA ASP A 42 7.93 -7.17 9.65
C ASP A 42 9.09 -7.85 10.37
N ALA A 43 9.48 -7.34 11.53
CA ALA A 43 10.49 -7.97 12.36
C ALA A 43 10.00 -9.26 13.05
N ALA A 44 8.71 -9.35 13.36
CA ALA A 44 8.12 -10.51 14.05
C ALA A 44 6.71 -10.84 13.47
N PRO A 45 6.62 -11.33 12.22
CA PRO A 45 5.33 -11.55 11.55
C PRO A 45 4.42 -12.53 12.27
N ARG A 46 4.98 -13.50 12.97
CA ARG A 46 4.20 -14.52 13.68
C ARG A 46 3.42 -13.97 14.87
N ALA A 47 3.78 -12.78 15.35
CA ALA A 47 3.08 -12.10 16.44
C ALA A 47 1.85 -11.32 15.97
N ALA A 48 1.57 -11.25 14.67
CA ALA A 48 0.45 -10.51 14.12
C ALA A 48 -0.88 -11.11 14.58
N THR A 49 -1.83 -10.23 14.88
CA THR A 49 -3.19 -10.60 15.31
C THR A 49 -4.22 -9.90 14.43
N GLY A 50 -5.51 -10.20 14.63
CA GLY A 50 -6.59 -9.51 13.94
C GLY A 50 -6.59 -7.99 14.15
N ALA A 51 -6.07 -7.51 15.29
CA ALA A 51 -5.93 -6.08 15.56
C ALA A 51 -4.89 -5.40 14.66
N ASP A 52 -4.03 -6.16 14.00
CA ASP A 52 -2.96 -5.63 13.16
C ASP A 52 -3.34 -5.53 11.67
N ILE A 53 -4.57 -5.89 11.32
CA ILE A 53 -5.02 -5.91 9.92
C ILE A 53 -4.85 -4.55 9.24
N GLU A 54 -5.18 -3.45 9.91
CA GLU A 54 -5.03 -2.11 9.34
C GLU A 54 -3.56 -1.75 9.08
N ALA A 55 -2.67 -2.12 9.99
CA ALA A 55 -1.24 -1.91 9.82
C ALA A 55 -0.69 -2.74 8.65
N LEU A 56 -1.10 -4.01 8.56
CA LEU A 56 -0.72 -4.89 7.46
C LEU A 56 -1.21 -4.36 6.12
N ALA A 57 -2.47 -3.93 6.04
CA ALA A 57 -3.03 -3.38 4.81
C ALA A 57 -2.27 -2.14 4.36
N ALA A 58 -1.93 -1.23 5.27
CA ALA A 58 -1.16 -0.03 4.96
C ALA A 58 0.24 -0.37 4.45
N GLY A 59 0.95 -1.27 5.12
CA GLY A 59 2.30 -1.69 4.73
C GLY A 59 2.32 -2.47 3.42
N TRP A 60 1.39 -3.38 3.23
CA TRP A 60 1.29 -4.16 1.98
C TRP A 60 0.91 -3.29 0.80
N ARG A 61 0.04 -2.27 1.00
CA ARG A 61 -0.26 -1.28 -0.03
C ARG A 61 1.01 -0.54 -0.45
N ARG A 62 1.84 -0.13 0.50
CA ARG A 62 3.11 0.54 0.24
C ARG A 62 4.04 -0.36 -0.58
N TRP A 63 4.20 -1.61 -0.20
CA TRP A 63 5.02 -2.57 -0.95
C TRP A 63 4.47 -2.83 -2.34
N TRP A 64 3.16 -2.99 -2.46
CA TRP A 64 2.52 -3.18 -3.75
C TRP A 64 2.79 -2.00 -4.70
N LEU A 65 2.60 -0.77 -4.22
CA LEU A 65 2.83 0.44 -5.01
C LEU A 65 4.31 0.66 -5.36
N SER A 66 5.23 0.15 -4.53
CA SER A 66 6.68 0.22 -4.76
C SER A 66 7.20 -0.93 -5.64
N GLY A 67 6.35 -1.84 -6.07
CA GLY A 67 6.75 -3.01 -6.85
C GLY A 67 7.44 -4.10 -6.04
N ARG A 68 7.28 -4.11 -4.72
CA ARG A 68 7.93 -5.07 -3.81
C ARG A 68 7.01 -6.23 -3.43
N SER A 69 6.46 -6.89 -4.45
CA SER A 69 5.65 -8.09 -4.26
C SER A 69 6.42 -9.22 -3.60
N ASP A 70 7.74 -9.26 -3.81
CA ASP A 70 8.64 -10.21 -3.17
C ASP A 70 8.59 -10.13 -1.64
N LEU A 71 8.65 -8.91 -1.09
CA LEU A 71 8.56 -8.69 0.36
C LEU A 71 7.19 -9.06 0.91
N LEU A 72 6.13 -8.71 0.19
CA LEU A 72 4.76 -9.02 0.57
C LEU A 72 4.55 -10.53 0.68
N LEU A 73 4.98 -11.29 -0.32
CA LEU A 73 4.86 -12.75 -0.32
C LEU A 73 5.71 -13.40 0.76
N ALA A 74 6.92 -12.89 1.00
CA ALA A 74 7.78 -13.41 2.05
C ALA A 74 7.17 -13.22 3.44
N MET A 75 6.59 -12.05 3.71
CA MET A 75 5.91 -11.78 4.97
C MET A 75 4.65 -12.63 5.14
N ALA A 76 3.86 -12.78 4.07
CA ALA A 76 2.62 -13.56 4.10
C ALA A 76 2.86 -15.00 4.55
N ARG A 77 3.98 -15.59 4.16
CA ARG A 77 4.34 -16.97 4.57
C ARG A 77 4.60 -17.09 6.06
N LYS A 78 4.98 -16.01 6.70
CA LYS A 78 5.34 -15.98 8.13
C LYS A 78 4.19 -15.53 9.04
N LEU A 79 3.08 -15.04 8.46
CA LEU A 79 1.91 -14.63 9.22
C LEU A 79 1.20 -15.85 9.83
N PRO A 80 0.47 -15.65 10.94
CA PRO A 80 -0.39 -16.71 11.48
C PRO A 80 -1.36 -17.23 10.41
N ALA A 81 -1.66 -18.52 10.47
CA ALA A 81 -2.51 -19.17 9.48
C ALA A 81 -3.85 -18.45 9.30
N ALA A 82 -4.20 -18.23 8.05
CA ALA A 82 -5.46 -17.63 7.61
C ALA A 82 -5.72 -16.19 8.06
N LEU A 83 -4.73 -15.47 8.59
CA LEU A 83 -4.92 -14.08 8.98
C LEU A 83 -5.30 -13.22 7.77
N GLU A 84 -4.65 -13.42 6.62
CA GLU A 84 -4.92 -12.72 5.38
C GLU A 84 -6.32 -12.99 4.83
N GLU A 85 -6.92 -14.12 5.18
CA GLU A 85 -8.28 -14.46 4.73
C GLU A 85 -9.36 -13.70 5.49
N ARG A 86 -9.01 -13.07 6.60
CA ARG A 86 -9.94 -12.30 7.43
C ARG A 86 -10.23 -10.91 6.89
N ASP A 87 -9.51 -10.46 5.87
CA ASP A 87 -9.68 -9.14 5.28
C ASP A 87 -9.50 -9.21 3.77
N LEU A 88 -10.48 -8.67 3.03
CA LEU A 88 -10.48 -8.70 1.57
C LEU A 88 -9.30 -7.94 0.95
N ARG A 89 -8.84 -6.88 1.61
CA ARG A 89 -7.68 -6.11 1.12
C ARG A 89 -6.42 -6.94 1.18
N LEU A 90 -6.19 -7.65 2.28
CA LEU A 90 -5.02 -8.52 2.45
C LEU A 90 -5.05 -9.67 1.45
N ALA A 91 -6.19 -10.34 1.31
CA ALA A 91 -6.37 -11.41 0.33
C ALA A 91 -6.12 -10.92 -1.10
N GLY A 92 -6.62 -9.72 -1.42
CA GLY A 92 -6.44 -9.10 -2.73
C GLY A 92 -4.99 -8.78 -3.05
N TYR A 93 -4.27 -8.16 -2.11
CA TYR A 93 -2.85 -7.87 -2.28
C TYR A 93 -2.02 -9.14 -2.44
N LEU A 94 -2.32 -10.16 -1.65
CA LEU A 94 -1.61 -11.43 -1.70
C LEU A 94 -1.80 -12.10 -3.06
N GLN A 95 -3.03 -12.21 -3.54
CA GLN A 95 -3.33 -12.81 -4.84
C GLN A 95 -2.70 -12.01 -5.98
N ALA A 96 -2.82 -10.70 -5.97
CA ALA A 96 -2.22 -9.84 -6.99
C ALA A 96 -0.69 -9.97 -7.00
N SER A 97 -0.07 -10.08 -5.83
CA SER A 97 1.38 -10.27 -5.72
C SER A 97 1.82 -11.62 -6.27
N ARG A 98 1.06 -12.68 -6.00
CA ARG A 98 1.33 -14.01 -6.58
C ARG A 98 1.26 -13.97 -8.10
N MET A 99 0.28 -13.29 -8.66
CA MET A 99 0.14 -13.15 -10.10
C MET A 99 1.28 -12.36 -10.72
N ARG A 100 1.72 -11.28 -10.07
CA ARG A 100 2.83 -10.45 -10.53
C ARG A 100 4.14 -11.24 -10.55
N GLU A 101 4.45 -11.95 -9.47
CA GLU A 101 5.65 -12.78 -9.39
C GLU A 101 5.63 -13.92 -10.41
N SER A 102 4.49 -14.55 -10.61
CA SER A 102 4.32 -15.58 -11.62
C SER A 102 4.60 -15.07 -13.04
N ARG A 103 4.20 -13.84 -13.35
CA ARG A 103 4.50 -13.21 -14.66
C ARG A 103 5.97 -12.88 -14.83
N GLU A 104 6.64 -12.46 -13.77
CA GLU A 104 8.05 -12.10 -13.81
C GLU A 104 8.95 -13.34 -13.95
N HIS A 105 8.48 -14.49 -13.53
CA HIS A 105 9.23 -15.75 -13.59
C HIS A 105 8.87 -16.64 -14.77
N SER A 106 7.93 -16.20 -15.60
CA SER A 106 7.52 -16.99 -16.78
C SER A 106 8.21 -16.58 -18.08
#